data_abef8d1cab6611e5de98db9db8ec6ae7
#
_entry.id   abef8d1cab6611e5de98db9db8ec6ae7
#
_cell.length_a   1.000
_cell.length_b   1.000
_cell.length_c   1.000
_cell.angle_alpha   90.00
_cell.angle_beta   90.00
_cell.angle_gamma   90.00
#
_symmetry.space_group_name_H-M   'P 1'
#
loop_
_entity.id
_entity.type
_entity.pdbx_description
1 polymer ?
#
loop_
_entity_poly.entity_id
_entity_poly.type
_entity_poly.pdbx_seq_one_letter_code
_entity_poly.pdbx_strand_id
1 'polypeptide(L)'
;TSDMQSAVENSDIIFVAVPSAYFRKVVQDMLRWSKDDAILVSTTKGIEAGSFKLMSQILQQEAPQARIGVMSGPNLAKEIAAKNLTGTVVASEHTSVRELVQQVLKSEYFRVYTNDDMFGVELGGALKNIYAIIAGLASAMGMGHNTNSMLVTRSLTEMARFGRRLGADPMTFLGLSGVGDLVVTCSSPLSRNF
;
A
#
# COMPACT_ATOMS: atom_id res chain seq x y z
N THR A 1 1.50 -15.68 17.86
CA THR A 1 0.22 -16.34 18.11
C THR A 1 -0.55 -16.56 16.82
N SER A 2 -1.39 -17.58 16.75
CA SER A 2 -2.38 -17.80 15.69
C SER A 2 -3.80 -17.40 16.16
N ASP A 3 -3.93 -16.92 17.38
CA ASP A 3 -5.19 -16.47 17.96
C ASP A 3 -5.38 -14.96 17.71
N MET A 4 -6.51 -14.60 17.11
CA MET A 4 -6.86 -13.24 16.75
C MET A 4 -7.01 -12.35 17.98
N GLN A 5 -7.73 -12.81 19.00
CA GLN A 5 -7.94 -12.05 20.23
C GLN A 5 -6.61 -11.67 20.87
N SER A 6 -5.75 -12.66 21.13
CA SER A 6 -4.42 -12.41 21.72
C SER A 6 -3.55 -11.48 20.88
N ALA A 7 -3.77 -11.39 19.57
CA ALA A 7 -3.01 -10.53 18.69
C ALA A 7 -3.43 -9.07 18.77
N VAL A 8 -4.71 -8.77 19.01
CA VAL A 8 -5.26 -7.41 18.82
C VAL A 8 -5.78 -6.73 20.10
N GLU A 9 -6.18 -7.48 21.14
CA GLU A 9 -6.88 -6.93 22.32
C GLU A 9 -6.11 -5.86 23.11
N ASN A 10 -4.76 -5.93 23.08
CA ASN A 10 -3.89 -4.97 23.77
C ASN A 10 -3.08 -4.09 22.82
N SER A 11 -3.38 -4.12 21.52
CA SER A 11 -2.62 -3.38 20.50
C SER A 11 -3.12 -1.95 20.36
N ASP A 12 -2.19 -1.00 20.35
CA ASP A 12 -2.47 0.42 20.09
C ASP A 12 -2.44 0.72 18.57
N ILE A 13 -1.67 -0.08 17.81
CA ILE A 13 -1.61 -0.02 16.35
C ILE A 13 -1.77 -1.44 15.79
N ILE A 14 -2.68 -1.60 14.84
CA ILE A 14 -2.92 -2.87 14.17
C ILE A 14 -2.62 -2.71 12.68
N PHE A 15 -1.60 -3.43 12.19
CA PHE A 15 -1.28 -3.49 10.76
C PHE A 15 -2.05 -4.64 10.12
N VAL A 16 -2.96 -4.31 9.21
CA VAL A 16 -3.75 -5.31 8.48
C VAL A 16 -3.03 -5.66 7.18
N ALA A 17 -2.46 -6.88 7.14
CA ALA A 17 -1.60 -7.39 6.06
C ALA A 17 -2.13 -8.73 5.53
N VAL A 18 -3.36 -8.74 5.01
CA VAL A 18 -4.03 -9.94 4.49
C VAL A 18 -4.42 -9.74 3.02
N PRO A 19 -4.64 -10.78 2.23
CA PRO A 19 -5.11 -10.62 0.85
C PRO A 19 -6.43 -9.83 0.80
N SER A 20 -6.56 -8.93 -0.19
CA SER A 20 -7.72 -8.04 -0.33
C SER A 20 -9.07 -8.77 -0.37
N ALA A 21 -9.11 -9.97 -0.92
CA ALA A 21 -10.33 -10.80 -0.96
C ALA A 21 -10.87 -11.19 0.43
N TYR A 22 -10.02 -11.21 1.46
CA TYR A 22 -10.39 -11.57 2.83
C TYR A 22 -10.41 -10.36 3.77
N PHE A 23 -10.01 -9.19 3.28
CA PHE A 23 -9.73 -8.02 4.10
C PHE A 23 -10.92 -7.63 4.98
N ARG A 24 -12.10 -7.42 4.40
CA ARG A 24 -13.32 -7.06 5.14
C ARG A 24 -13.66 -8.07 6.24
N LYS A 25 -13.63 -9.35 5.90
CA LYS A 25 -13.96 -10.42 6.87
C LYS A 25 -12.99 -10.43 8.06
N VAL A 26 -11.69 -10.29 7.78
CA VAL A 26 -10.67 -10.23 8.83
C VAL A 26 -10.84 -8.98 9.69
N VAL A 27 -11.13 -7.82 9.08
CA VAL A 27 -11.40 -6.58 9.82
C VAL A 27 -12.61 -6.76 10.74
N GLN A 28 -13.73 -7.29 10.26
CA GLN A 28 -14.92 -7.54 11.09
C GLN A 28 -14.65 -8.50 12.26
N ASP A 29 -13.82 -9.51 12.02
CA ASP A 29 -13.49 -10.47 13.08
C ASP A 29 -12.53 -9.85 14.12
N MET A 30 -11.51 -9.08 13.71
CA MET A 30 -10.57 -8.44 14.64
C MET A 30 -11.21 -7.34 15.48
N LEU A 31 -12.19 -6.58 14.93
CA LEU A 31 -12.87 -5.50 15.64
C LEU A 31 -13.67 -5.96 16.86
N ARG A 32 -13.97 -7.27 16.98
CA ARG A 32 -14.61 -7.83 18.17
C ARG A 32 -13.72 -7.78 19.41
N TRP A 33 -12.41 -7.65 19.21
CA TRP A 33 -11.40 -7.75 20.24
C TRP A 33 -10.46 -6.55 20.30
N SER A 34 -10.44 -5.71 19.25
CA SER A 34 -9.58 -4.52 19.23
C SER A 34 -10.10 -3.44 20.17
N LYS A 35 -9.20 -2.60 20.66
CA LYS A 35 -9.56 -1.38 21.39
C LYS A 35 -10.29 -0.41 20.47
N ASP A 36 -11.24 0.35 20.99
CA ASP A 36 -12.00 1.37 20.24
C ASP A 36 -11.11 2.49 19.69
N ASP A 37 -10.02 2.82 20.39
CA ASP A 37 -9.07 3.86 20.03
C ASP A 37 -7.82 3.37 19.29
N ALA A 38 -7.75 2.08 18.96
CA ALA A 38 -6.65 1.50 18.20
C ALA A 38 -6.51 2.18 16.83
N ILE A 39 -5.27 2.36 16.39
CA ILE A 39 -4.97 2.85 15.04
C ILE A 39 -4.95 1.65 14.10
N LEU A 40 -5.74 1.73 13.02
CA LEU A 40 -5.81 0.69 12.00
C LEU A 40 -5.02 1.11 10.76
N VAL A 41 -3.98 0.35 10.40
CA VAL A 41 -3.12 0.66 9.25
C VAL A 41 -3.22 -0.47 8.23
N SER A 42 -3.75 -0.15 7.03
CA SER A 42 -3.74 -1.10 5.92
C SER A 42 -2.36 -1.12 5.24
N THR A 43 -1.81 -2.31 5.08
CA THR A 43 -0.64 -2.56 4.21
C THR A 43 -1.02 -3.38 2.99
N THR A 44 -2.30 -3.72 2.86
CA THR A 44 -2.87 -4.53 1.78
C THR A 44 -3.07 -3.69 0.54
N LYS A 45 -2.58 -4.19 -0.59
CA LYS A 45 -2.77 -3.58 -1.91
C LYS A 45 -3.91 -4.27 -2.64
N GLY A 46 -4.86 -3.49 -3.12
CA GLY A 46 -5.98 -4.03 -3.90
C GLY A 46 -7.26 -3.23 -3.75
N ILE A 47 -8.27 -3.72 -4.45
CA ILE A 47 -9.63 -3.16 -4.51
C ILE A 47 -10.58 -4.32 -4.21
N GLU A 48 -11.59 -4.08 -3.38
CA GLU A 48 -12.60 -5.09 -3.06
C GLU A 48 -13.47 -5.39 -4.28
N ALA A 49 -13.60 -6.67 -4.63
CA ALA A 49 -14.48 -7.09 -5.70
C ALA A 49 -15.96 -6.77 -5.36
N GLY A 50 -16.70 -6.27 -6.34
CA GLY A 50 -18.12 -5.92 -6.19
C GLY A 50 -18.37 -4.51 -5.68
N SER A 51 -17.76 -4.07 -4.58
CA SER A 51 -17.93 -2.72 -4.05
C SER A 51 -16.98 -1.69 -4.66
N PHE A 52 -15.88 -2.14 -5.25
CA PHE A 52 -14.78 -1.32 -5.77
C PHE A 52 -14.12 -0.41 -4.73
N LYS A 53 -14.27 -0.73 -3.44
CA LYS A 53 -13.67 0.03 -2.34
C LYS A 53 -12.19 -0.30 -2.17
N LEU A 54 -11.41 0.73 -1.83
CA LEU A 54 -10.06 0.58 -1.31
C LEU A 54 -10.10 0.06 0.13
N MET A 55 -9.00 -0.48 0.62
CA MET A 55 -8.93 -1.08 1.96
C MET A 55 -9.18 -0.05 3.07
N SER A 56 -8.69 1.19 2.91
CA SER A 56 -8.98 2.29 3.84
C SER A 56 -10.47 2.61 3.92
N GLN A 57 -11.17 2.58 2.79
CA GLN A 57 -12.62 2.80 2.74
C GLN A 57 -13.39 1.67 3.41
N ILE A 58 -12.86 0.43 3.37
CA ILE A 58 -13.42 -0.69 4.13
C ILE A 58 -13.20 -0.47 5.63
N LEU A 59 -11.99 -0.05 6.05
CA LEU A 59 -11.72 0.28 7.44
C LEU A 59 -12.64 1.38 7.96
N GLN A 60 -12.83 2.45 7.19
CA GLN A 60 -13.76 3.54 7.55
C GLN A 60 -15.21 3.07 7.69
N GLN A 61 -15.62 2.13 6.83
CA GLN A 61 -16.98 1.58 6.87
C GLN A 61 -17.19 0.66 8.08
N GLU A 62 -16.24 -0.22 8.37
CA GLU A 62 -16.37 -1.21 9.45
C GLU A 62 -16.02 -0.61 10.84
N ALA A 63 -15.15 0.40 10.89
CA ALA A 63 -14.69 1.07 12.10
C ALA A 63 -14.70 2.60 11.96
N PRO A 64 -15.89 3.24 11.87
CA PRO A 64 -16.01 4.66 11.55
C PRO A 64 -15.42 5.60 12.60
N GLN A 65 -15.17 5.14 13.83
CA GLN A 65 -14.52 5.90 14.89
C GLN A 65 -13.01 5.70 14.98
N ALA A 66 -12.47 4.70 14.27
CA ALA A 66 -11.04 4.41 14.32
C ALA A 66 -10.22 5.44 13.53
N ARG A 67 -9.01 5.69 14.00
CA ARG A 67 -8.01 6.46 13.25
C ARG A 67 -7.32 5.55 12.25
N ILE A 68 -7.43 5.87 10.97
CA ILE A 68 -6.99 5.00 9.88
C ILE A 68 -5.74 5.55 9.21
N GLY A 69 -4.84 4.65 8.86
CA GLY A 69 -3.70 4.90 8.02
C GLY A 69 -3.56 3.83 6.93
N VAL A 70 -2.79 4.15 5.92
CA VAL A 70 -2.37 3.20 4.88
C VAL A 70 -0.86 3.27 4.71
N MET A 71 -0.25 2.16 4.33
CA MET A 71 1.18 2.11 4.04
C MET A 71 1.42 1.47 2.68
N SER A 72 2.19 2.15 1.84
CA SER A 72 2.53 1.70 0.49
C SER A 72 3.93 2.17 0.08
N GLY A 73 4.52 1.47 -0.89
CA GLY A 73 5.87 1.79 -1.38
C GLY A 73 6.57 0.55 -1.94
N PRO A 74 7.83 0.68 -2.39
CA PRO A 74 8.64 -0.41 -2.91
C PRO A 74 9.12 -1.32 -1.77
N ASN A 75 8.24 -2.15 -1.24
CA ASN A 75 8.44 -2.94 -0.03
C ASN A 75 8.57 -4.43 -0.36
N LEU A 76 9.69 -4.84 -0.97
CA LEU A 76 10.02 -6.24 -1.21
C LEU A 76 10.47 -6.89 0.11
N ALA A 77 9.67 -7.82 0.66
CA ALA A 77 9.86 -8.40 1.98
C ALA A 77 11.25 -9.05 2.16
N LYS A 78 11.79 -9.71 1.11
CA LYS A 78 13.12 -10.32 1.15
C LYS A 78 14.23 -9.28 1.32
N GLU A 79 14.10 -8.11 0.70
CA GLU A 79 15.09 -7.03 0.82
C GLU A 79 15.02 -6.36 2.19
N ILE A 80 13.82 -6.13 2.71
CA ILE A 80 13.62 -5.60 4.07
C ILE A 80 14.22 -6.56 5.11
N ALA A 81 13.94 -7.87 4.98
CA ALA A 81 14.48 -8.89 5.88
C ALA A 81 16.02 -8.99 5.80
N ALA A 82 16.62 -8.74 4.63
CA ALA A 82 18.05 -8.65 4.44
C ALA A 82 18.67 -7.31 4.89
N LYS A 83 17.87 -6.41 5.47
CA LYS A 83 18.28 -5.06 5.91
C LYS A 83 18.81 -4.18 4.79
N ASN A 84 18.33 -4.37 3.56
CA ASN A 84 18.60 -3.44 2.47
C ASN A 84 17.89 -2.11 2.73
N LEU A 85 18.54 -1.00 2.34
CA LEU A 85 17.95 0.33 2.47
C LEU A 85 16.61 0.40 1.72
N THR A 86 15.54 0.61 2.46
CA THR A 86 14.18 0.63 1.93
C THR A 86 13.43 1.87 2.40
N GLY A 87 12.59 2.42 1.54
CA GLY A 87 11.68 3.51 1.89
C GLY A 87 10.23 3.12 1.68
N THR A 88 9.37 3.59 2.56
CA THR A 88 7.91 3.43 2.46
C THR A 88 7.20 4.75 2.73
N VAL A 89 5.91 4.82 2.41
CA VAL A 89 5.04 5.95 2.76
C VAL A 89 3.94 5.46 3.67
N VAL A 90 3.73 6.16 4.78
CA VAL A 90 2.51 6.07 5.58
C VAL A 90 1.65 7.28 5.29
N ALA A 91 0.38 7.05 4.98
CA ALA A 91 -0.57 8.12 4.74
C ALA A 91 -1.79 8.01 5.64
N SER A 92 -2.29 9.15 6.09
CA SER A 92 -3.49 9.29 6.91
C SER A 92 -3.95 10.74 6.90
N GLU A 93 -5.23 10.99 7.04
CA GLU A 93 -5.77 12.32 7.30
C GLU A 93 -5.34 12.85 8.69
N HIS A 94 -5.05 11.95 9.65
CA HIS A 94 -4.61 12.27 11.00
C HIS A 94 -3.08 12.37 11.09
N THR A 95 -2.57 13.56 11.39
CA THR A 95 -1.11 13.79 11.58
C THR A 95 -0.54 12.88 12.67
N SER A 96 -1.26 12.70 13.79
CA SER A 96 -0.82 11.83 14.88
C SER A 96 -0.61 10.38 14.46
N VAL A 97 -1.41 9.85 13.53
CA VAL A 97 -1.24 8.51 12.97
C VAL A 97 0.04 8.43 12.15
N ARG A 98 0.26 9.43 11.26
CA ARG A 98 1.45 9.48 10.41
C ARG A 98 2.73 9.51 11.24
N GLU A 99 2.78 10.38 12.25
CA GLU A 99 3.95 10.56 13.12
C GLU A 99 4.23 9.31 13.96
N LEU A 100 3.18 8.74 14.59
CA LEU A 100 3.34 7.56 15.43
C LEU A 100 3.80 6.34 14.62
N VAL A 101 3.17 6.07 13.48
CA VAL A 101 3.55 4.95 12.60
C VAL A 101 4.97 5.15 12.06
N GLN A 102 5.32 6.38 11.66
CA GLN A 102 6.68 6.71 11.26
C GLN A 102 7.69 6.44 12.38
N GLN A 103 7.38 6.85 13.61
CA GLN A 103 8.26 6.66 14.76
C GLN A 103 8.48 5.18 15.10
N VAL A 104 7.40 4.37 15.04
CA VAL A 104 7.44 2.94 15.37
C VAL A 104 8.21 2.13 14.33
N LEU A 105 8.08 2.47 13.05
CA LEU A 105 8.64 1.66 11.96
C LEU A 105 10.02 2.11 11.48
N LYS A 106 10.43 3.37 11.71
CA LYS A 106 11.72 3.86 11.24
C LYS A 106 12.88 3.10 11.85
N SER A 107 13.87 2.77 11.04
CA SER A 107 15.15 2.19 11.48
C SER A 107 16.28 2.69 10.58
N GLU A 108 17.51 2.25 10.85
CA GLU A 108 18.68 2.57 9.99
C GLU A 108 18.49 2.09 8.54
N TYR A 109 17.72 1.03 8.33
CA TYR A 109 17.52 0.40 7.02
C TYR A 109 16.13 0.67 6.43
N PHE A 110 15.18 1.17 7.25
CA PHE A 110 13.80 1.36 6.84
C PHE A 110 13.35 2.79 7.10
N ARG A 111 13.26 3.57 6.01
CA ARG A 111 12.85 4.97 6.07
C ARG A 111 11.36 5.11 5.79
N VAL A 112 10.65 5.80 6.68
CA VAL A 112 9.21 6.03 6.55
C VAL A 112 8.97 7.51 6.25
N TYR A 113 8.33 7.78 5.13
CA TYR A 113 7.87 9.10 4.73
C TYR A 113 6.38 9.23 5.06
N THR A 114 5.90 10.45 5.25
CA THR A 114 4.50 10.74 5.56
C THR A 114 3.81 11.43 4.38
N ASN A 115 2.51 11.19 4.22
CA ASN A 115 1.67 11.85 3.24
C ASN A 115 0.24 12.02 3.82
N ASP A 116 -0.48 13.06 3.45
CA ASP A 116 -1.89 13.27 3.84
C ASP A 116 -2.88 12.77 2.77
N ASP A 117 -2.45 12.56 1.53
CA ASP A 117 -3.25 11.94 0.47
C ASP A 117 -3.28 10.40 0.62
N MET A 118 -4.06 9.95 1.60
CA MET A 118 -4.25 8.52 1.87
C MET A 118 -4.82 7.78 0.66
N PHE A 119 -5.78 8.40 -0.03
CA PHE A 119 -6.42 7.81 -1.20
C PHE A 119 -5.43 7.60 -2.36
N GLY A 120 -4.62 8.60 -2.69
CA GLY A 120 -3.62 8.52 -3.77
C GLY A 120 -2.52 7.50 -3.47
N VAL A 121 -2.03 7.46 -2.22
CA VAL A 121 -1.02 6.48 -1.77
C VAL A 121 -1.52 5.04 -1.93
N GLU A 122 -2.76 4.77 -1.55
CA GLU A 122 -3.36 3.45 -1.65
C GLU A 122 -3.70 3.07 -3.10
N LEU A 123 -4.27 4.00 -3.85
CA LEU A 123 -4.64 3.79 -5.26
C LEU A 123 -3.41 3.48 -6.12
N GLY A 124 -2.29 4.16 -5.91
CA GLY A 124 -1.02 3.87 -6.58
C GLY A 124 -0.58 2.42 -6.39
N GLY A 125 -0.62 1.94 -5.15
CA GLY A 125 -0.30 0.55 -4.81
C GLY A 125 -1.27 -0.48 -5.42
N ALA A 126 -2.54 -0.13 -5.59
CA ALA A 126 -3.54 -1.01 -6.20
C ALA A 126 -3.36 -1.09 -7.74
N LEU A 127 -3.22 0.06 -8.40
CA LEU A 127 -3.15 0.14 -9.88
C LEU A 127 -1.86 -0.42 -10.47
N LYS A 128 -0.73 -0.28 -9.78
CA LYS A 128 0.58 -0.70 -10.30
C LYS A 128 0.62 -2.15 -10.79
N ASN A 129 -0.15 -3.05 -10.17
CA ASN A 129 -0.13 -4.46 -10.50
C ASN A 129 -0.61 -4.72 -11.95
N ILE A 130 -1.55 -3.93 -12.45
CA ILE A 130 -2.03 -4.02 -13.84
C ILE A 130 -0.88 -3.74 -14.80
N TYR A 131 -0.13 -2.68 -14.56
CA TYR A 131 0.97 -2.25 -15.40
C TYR A 131 2.19 -3.19 -15.28
N ALA A 132 2.42 -3.75 -14.10
CA ALA A 132 3.48 -4.71 -13.89
C ALA A 132 3.25 -6.01 -14.68
N ILE A 133 2.01 -6.48 -14.79
CA ILE A 133 1.64 -7.63 -15.63
C ILE A 133 1.98 -7.34 -17.11
N ILE A 134 1.65 -6.14 -17.60
CA ILE A 134 1.97 -5.72 -18.97
C ILE A 134 3.48 -5.64 -19.18
N ALA A 135 4.23 -5.10 -18.24
CA ALA A 135 5.69 -5.01 -18.32
C ALA A 135 6.35 -6.40 -18.29
N GLY A 136 5.85 -7.31 -17.44
CA GLY A 136 6.30 -8.71 -17.42
C GLY A 136 6.02 -9.43 -18.73
N LEU A 137 4.84 -9.24 -19.34
CA LEU A 137 4.52 -9.78 -20.65
C LEU A 137 5.47 -9.26 -21.74
N ALA A 138 5.72 -7.94 -21.77
CA ALA A 138 6.66 -7.33 -22.71
C ALA A 138 8.07 -7.89 -22.55
N SER A 139 8.53 -8.10 -21.31
CA SER A 139 9.81 -8.72 -21.01
C SER A 139 9.87 -10.16 -21.50
N ALA A 140 8.83 -10.96 -21.27
CA ALA A 140 8.73 -12.34 -21.72
C ALA A 140 8.74 -12.47 -23.26
N MET A 141 8.23 -11.45 -23.96
CA MET A 141 8.28 -11.35 -25.44
C MET A 141 9.64 -10.86 -25.96
N GLY A 142 10.66 -10.68 -25.09
CA GLY A 142 11.98 -10.23 -25.49
C GLY A 142 12.07 -8.74 -25.86
N MET A 143 11.09 -7.91 -25.46
CA MET A 143 11.14 -6.48 -25.71
C MET A 143 12.24 -5.81 -24.89
N GLY A 144 12.95 -4.87 -25.52
CA GLY A 144 14.11 -4.23 -24.95
C GLY A 144 13.81 -3.18 -23.87
N HIS A 145 14.88 -2.65 -23.27
CA HIS A 145 14.82 -1.65 -22.19
C HIS A 145 14.07 -0.36 -22.57
N ASN A 146 14.18 0.08 -23.83
CA ASN A 146 13.44 1.27 -24.32
C ASN A 146 11.93 1.05 -24.24
N THR A 147 11.44 -0.13 -24.63
CA THR A 147 10.01 -0.49 -24.53
C THR A 147 9.56 -0.51 -23.07
N ASN A 148 10.32 -1.14 -22.18
CA ASN A 148 9.99 -1.17 -20.77
C ASN A 148 9.97 0.23 -20.14
N SER A 149 10.93 1.11 -20.46
CA SER A 149 10.96 2.49 -20.01
C SER A 149 9.75 3.28 -20.50
N MET A 150 9.37 3.10 -21.77
CA MET A 150 8.17 3.71 -22.36
C MET A 150 6.90 3.23 -21.64
N LEU A 151 6.75 1.92 -21.39
CA LEU A 151 5.61 1.35 -20.69
C LEU A 151 5.49 1.92 -19.29
N VAL A 152 6.56 1.93 -18.48
CA VAL A 152 6.57 2.49 -17.13
C VAL A 152 6.18 3.97 -17.13
N THR A 153 6.75 4.77 -18.04
CA THR A 153 6.45 6.20 -18.16
C THR A 153 4.98 6.45 -18.52
N ARG A 154 4.44 5.69 -19.48
CA ARG A 154 3.03 5.80 -19.88
C ARG A 154 2.09 5.34 -18.77
N SER A 155 2.44 4.25 -18.09
CA SER A 155 1.68 3.73 -16.94
C SER A 155 1.58 4.77 -15.82
N LEU A 156 2.70 5.41 -15.46
CA LEU A 156 2.71 6.47 -14.45
C LEU A 156 1.81 7.65 -14.85
N THR A 157 1.89 8.07 -16.11
CA THR A 157 1.05 9.16 -16.63
C THR A 157 -0.44 8.81 -16.54
N GLU A 158 -0.79 7.58 -16.88
CA GLU A 158 -2.16 7.08 -16.82
C GLU A 158 -2.66 6.98 -15.37
N MET A 159 -1.85 6.42 -14.46
CA MET A 159 -2.15 6.35 -13.03
C MET A 159 -2.42 7.74 -12.45
N ALA A 160 -1.56 8.73 -12.74
CA ALA A 160 -1.73 10.10 -12.25
C ALA A 160 -3.00 10.76 -12.80
N ARG A 161 -3.31 10.57 -14.08
CA ARG A 161 -4.55 11.09 -14.70
C ARG A 161 -5.80 10.44 -14.11
N PHE A 162 -5.77 9.12 -13.93
CA PHE A 162 -6.87 8.36 -13.34
C PHE A 162 -7.09 8.78 -11.88
N GLY A 163 -6.02 8.80 -11.09
CA GLY A 163 -6.07 9.21 -9.68
C GLY A 163 -6.60 10.63 -9.50
N ARG A 164 -6.13 11.59 -10.33
CA ARG A 164 -6.63 12.97 -10.32
C ARG A 164 -8.15 13.06 -10.55
N ARG A 165 -8.69 12.25 -11.45
CA ARG A 165 -10.15 12.22 -11.72
C ARG A 165 -10.95 11.70 -10.53
N LEU A 166 -10.32 10.90 -9.67
CA LEU A 166 -10.92 10.36 -8.45
C LEU A 166 -10.59 11.19 -7.19
N GLY A 167 -9.90 12.33 -7.34
CA GLY A 167 -9.62 13.26 -6.25
C GLY A 167 -8.26 13.08 -5.56
N ALA A 168 -7.39 12.18 -6.04
CA ALA A 168 -6.02 12.05 -5.55
C ALA A 168 -5.13 13.21 -6.02
N ASP A 169 -4.13 13.57 -5.23
CA ASP A 169 -3.07 14.49 -5.66
C ASP A 169 -2.16 13.81 -6.71
N PRO A 170 -2.04 14.35 -7.93
CA PRO A 170 -1.13 13.81 -8.94
C PRO A 170 0.33 13.70 -8.48
N MET A 171 0.78 14.57 -7.56
CA MET A 171 2.14 14.54 -7.02
C MET A 171 2.41 13.31 -6.16
N THR A 172 1.38 12.72 -5.53
CA THR A 172 1.48 11.47 -4.78
C THR A 172 2.03 10.33 -5.66
N PHE A 173 1.66 10.30 -6.93
CA PHE A 173 2.12 9.26 -7.87
C PHE A 173 3.58 9.42 -8.29
N LEU A 174 4.20 10.57 -8.08
CA LEU A 174 5.64 10.78 -8.31
C LEU A 174 6.50 10.34 -7.11
N GLY A 175 5.86 9.97 -6.00
CA GLY A 175 6.53 9.49 -4.79
C GLY A 175 6.77 7.97 -4.78
N LEU A 176 7.20 7.46 -3.60
CA LEU A 176 7.52 6.05 -3.42
C LEU A 176 6.32 5.12 -3.61
N SER A 177 5.11 5.54 -3.23
CA SER A 177 3.88 4.75 -3.41
C SER A 177 3.37 4.70 -4.85
N GLY A 178 3.83 5.61 -5.70
CA GLY A 178 3.54 5.65 -7.14
C GLY A 178 4.71 5.11 -7.95
N VAL A 179 5.56 6.02 -8.48
CA VAL A 179 6.67 5.66 -9.37
C VAL A 179 7.64 4.67 -8.73
N GLY A 180 7.97 4.83 -7.44
CA GLY A 180 8.91 3.93 -6.76
C GLY A 180 8.41 2.49 -6.73
N ASP A 181 7.16 2.28 -6.34
CA ASP A 181 6.55 0.95 -6.28
C ASP A 181 6.25 0.37 -7.68
N LEU A 182 5.90 1.22 -8.64
CA LEU A 182 5.72 0.82 -10.04
C LEU A 182 7.03 0.31 -10.65
N VAL A 183 8.12 1.08 -10.54
CA VAL A 183 9.43 0.72 -11.11
C VAL A 183 9.93 -0.60 -10.54
N VAL A 184 9.95 -0.75 -9.22
CA VAL A 184 10.43 -2.00 -8.60
C VAL A 184 9.57 -3.20 -8.99
N THR A 185 8.25 -3.00 -9.15
CA THR A 185 7.33 -4.10 -9.50
C THR A 185 7.45 -4.50 -10.96
N CYS A 186 7.76 -3.56 -11.86
CA CYS A 186 7.94 -3.79 -13.30
C CYS A 186 9.34 -4.30 -13.68
N SER A 187 10.34 -4.21 -12.81
CA SER A 187 11.74 -4.54 -13.16
C SER A 187 12.39 -5.61 -12.28
N SER A 188 11.81 -5.92 -11.12
CA SER A 188 12.42 -6.86 -10.19
C SER A 188 11.94 -8.30 -10.44
N PRO A 189 12.88 -9.27 -10.55
CA PRO A 189 12.53 -10.71 -10.60
C PRO A 189 11.91 -11.22 -9.29
N LEU A 190 11.96 -10.44 -8.21
CA LEU A 190 11.28 -10.74 -6.95
C LEU A 190 9.79 -10.31 -6.98
N SER A 191 9.37 -9.59 -8.01
CA SER A 191 7.97 -9.24 -8.22
C SER A 191 7.18 -10.46 -8.69
N ARG A 192 6.01 -10.67 -8.11
CA ARG A 192 5.09 -11.75 -8.53
C ARG A 192 4.45 -11.50 -9.89
N ASN A 193 4.57 -10.29 -10.40
CA ASN A 193 3.94 -9.84 -11.65
C ASN A 193 4.95 -9.67 -12.80
N PHE A 194 6.25 -9.94 -12.54
CA PHE A 194 7.34 -9.83 -13.53
C PHE A 194 7.69 -11.20 -14.13
#